data_df06a260bf0726464f730e5bb6bd4a99
#
_entry.id   df06a260bf0726464f730e5bb6bd4a99
#
_cell.length_a   1.000
_cell.length_b   1.000
_cell.length_c   1.000
_cell.angle_alpha   90.00
_cell.angle_beta   90.00
_cell.angle_gamma   90.00
#
_symmetry.space_group_name_H-M   'P 1'
#
loop_
_entity.id
_entity.type
_entity.pdbx_description
1 polymer ?
#
loop_
_entity_poly.entity_id
_entity_poly.type
_entity_poly.pdbx_seq_one_letter_code
_entity_poly.pdbx_strand_id
1 'polypeptide(L)'
;MKFIQITDTHLMPKNEILHGLNPYDRLKVCIDDINQNHSDAELCVITGDLTHTANPDAYLDLHKCLSKLSMPVHLLAGNHDRRGEMLAAFPDISIDPHGFIQFEVDCSAGRFLMIDTVEEGKGWGSYCETRLVWLRDTLVKANE
;
A
#
# COMPACT_ATOMS: atom_id res chain seq x y z
N MET A 1 18.92 7.14 5.53
CA MET A 1 17.84 6.24 5.13
C MET A 1 17.39 6.52 3.70
N LYS A 2 17.13 5.47 2.93
CA LYS A 2 16.48 5.53 1.61
C LYS A 2 15.25 4.62 1.64
N PHE A 3 14.14 5.09 1.13
CA PHE A 3 12.93 4.29 0.92
C PHE A 3 12.33 4.59 -0.45
N ILE A 4 11.53 3.68 -0.96
CA ILE A 4 10.80 3.82 -2.22
C ILE A 4 9.34 4.13 -1.89
N GLN A 5 8.76 5.07 -2.60
CA GLN A 5 7.31 5.28 -2.60
C GLN A 5 6.76 5.05 -4.01
N ILE A 6 5.75 4.21 -4.09
CA ILE A 6 4.92 4.03 -5.29
C ILE A 6 3.50 4.45 -4.92
N THR A 7 2.79 5.05 -5.84
CA THR A 7 1.38 5.44 -5.65
C THR A 7 0.59 5.23 -6.93
N ASP A 8 -0.72 5.08 -6.80
CA ASP A 8 -1.65 5.10 -7.94
C ASP A 8 -1.28 4.08 -9.04
N THR A 9 -1.02 2.84 -8.65
CA THR A 9 -0.68 1.78 -9.61
C THR A 9 -1.86 1.40 -10.49
N HIS A 10 -3.08 1.57 -9.99
CA HIS A 10 -4.34 1.32 -10.70
C HIS A 10 -4.31 0.03 -11.52
N LEU A 11 -3.83 -1.07 -10.92
CA LEU A 11 -3.74 -2.33 -11.64
C LEU A 11 -5.12 -2.76 -12.15
N MET A 12 -5.12 -3.22 -13.38
CA MET A 12 -6.21 -3.96 -14.01
C MET A 12 -5.83 -5.44 -14.04
N PRO A 13 -6.78 -6.37 -14.23
CA PRO A 13 -6.45 -7.75 -14.56
C PRO A 13 -5.44 -7.81 -15.69
N LYS A 14 -4.53 -8.76 -15.64
CA LYS A 14 -3.45 -8.92 -16.62
C LYS A 14 -3.97 -8.89 -18.04
N ASN A 15 -3.30 -8.13 -18.89
CA ASN A 15 -3.64 -7.86 -20.30
C ASN A 15 -4.77 -6.85 -20.52
N GLU A 16 -5.35 -6.27 -19.50
CA GLU A 16 -6.27 -5.15 -19.65
C GLU A 16 -5.51 -3.82 -19.73
N ILE A 17 -6.08 -2.90 -20.51
CA ILE A 17 -5.50 -1.59 -20.77
C ILE A 17 -6.33 -0.52 -20.05
N LEU A 18 -5.65 0.39 -19.38
CA LEU A 18 -6.23 1.58 -18.77
C LEU A 18 -5.60 2.83 -19.41
N HIS A 19 -6.43 3.70 -19.96
CA HIS A 19 -5.98 4.94 -20.64
C HIS A 19 -4.86 4.73 -21.67
N GLY A 20 -4.92 3.64 -22.43
CA GLY A 20 -3.95 3.33 -23.49
C GLY A 20 -2.63 2.68 -23.01
N LEU A 21 -2.51 2.37 -21.72
CA LEU A 21 -1.35 1.71 -21.13
C LEU A 21 -1.77 0.41 -20.44
N ASN A 22 -0.84 -0.55 -20.34
CA ASN A 22 -1.03 -1.71 -19.48
C ASN A 22 -0.38 -1.44 -18.11
N PRO A 23 -1.17 -1.26 -17.02
CA PRO A 23 -0.62 -0.93 -15.70
C PRO A 23 0.28 -2.05 -15.16
N TYR A 24 -0.06 -3.31 -15.43
CA TYR A 24 0.73 -4.47 -15.01
C TYR A 24 2.15 -4.44 -15.60
N ASP A 25 2.28 -4.20 -16.91
CA ASP A 25 3.59 -4.13 -17.55
C ASP A 25 4.40 -2.92 -17.08
N ARG A 26 3.73 -1.80 -16.81
CA ARG A 26 4.37 -0.60 -16.25
C ARG A 26 4.92 -0.87 -14.85
N LEU A 27 4.14 -1.51 -13.98
CA LEU A 27 4.60 -1.88 -12.65
C LEU A 27 5.78 -2.85 -12.69
N LYS A 28 5.78 -3.82 -13.61
CA LYS A 28 6.94 -4.72 -13.78
C LYS A 28 8.23 -3.96 -14.09
N VAL A 29 8.17 -3.04 -15.05
CA VAL A 29 9.34 -2.21 -15.40
C VAL A 29 9.82 -1.40 -14.20
N CYS A 30 8.88 -0.83 -13.43
CA CYS A 30 9.19 -0.10 -12.20
C CYS A 30 9.90 -0.99 -11.17
N ILE A 31 9.38 -2.21 -10.93
CA ILE A 31 9.98 -3.18 -9.99
C ILE A 31 11.38 -3.61 -10.44
N ASP A 32 11.56 -3.87 -11.73
CA ASP A 32 12.86 -4.24 -12.29
C ASP A 32 13.89 -3.12 -12.10
N ASP A 33 13.49 -1.87 -12.36
CA ASP A 33 14.33 -0.69 -12.11
C ASP A 33 14.68 -0.50 -10.63
N ILE A 34 13.70 -0.65 -9.74
CA ILE A 34 13.92 -0.56 -8.28
C ILE A 34 14.94 -1.60 -7.83
N ASN A 35 14.79 -2.84 -8.24
CA ASN A 35 15.71 -3.92 -7.87
C ASN A 35 17.12 -3.70 -8.43
N GLN A 36 17.23 -3.16 -9.64
CA GLN A 36 18.51 -2.92 -10.29
C GLN A 36 19.24 -1.70 -9.70
N ASN A 37 18.53 -0.59 -9.47
CA ASN A 37 19.14 0.71 -9.19
C ASN A 37 18.92 1.19 -7.76
N HIS A 38 18.03 0.55 -6.99
CA HIS A 38 17.57 1.00 -5.67
C HIS A 38 17.46 -0.12 -4.63
N SER A 39 18.20 -1.21 -4.82
CA SER A 39 18.20 -2.35 -3.91
C SER A 39 18.75 -2.03 -2.50
N ASP A 40 19.36 -0.86 -2.33
CA ASP A 40 19.82 -0.30 -1.06
C ASP A 40 18.72 0.42 -0.25
N ALA A 41 17.49 0.47 -0.74
CA ALA A 41 16.37 1.02 0.01
C ALA A 41 15.94 0.05 1.12
N GLU A 42 15.63 0.60 2.31
CA GLU A 42 15.23 -0.19 3.47
C GLU A 42 13.83 -0.79 3.31
N LEU A 43 12.95 -0.09 2.64
CA LEU A 43 11.57 -0.51 2.44
C LEU A 43 10.92 0.20 1.23
N CYS A 44 9.82 -0.36 0.77
CA CYS A 44 8.94 0.24 -0.22
C CYS A 44 7.55 0.45 0.40
N VAL A 45 6.98 1.64 0.22
CA VAL A 45 5.60 1.96 0.60
C VAL A 45 4.77 2.19 -0.65
N ILE A 46 3.59 1.57 -0.71
CA ILE A 46 2.63 1.84 -1.78
C ILE A 46 1.40 2.52 -1.16
N THR A 47 1.19 3.78 -1.54
CA THR A 47 0.30 4.70 -0.82
C THR A 47 -1.12 4.78 -1.38
N GLY A 48 -1.65 3.64 -1.84
CA GLY A 48 -3.04 3.50 -2.23
C GLY A 48 -3.30 3.52 -3.74
N ASP A 49 -4.56 3.37 -4.10
CA ASP A 49 -5.06 3.16 -5.45
C ASP A 49 -4.30 2.03 -6.17
N LEU A 50 -4.22 0.91 -5.44
CA LEU A 50 -3.46 -0.27 -5.86
C LEU A 50 -4.06 -0.90 -7.10
N THR A 51 -5.40 -0.99 -7.14
CA THR A 51 -6.16 -1.48 -8.30
C THR A 51 -7.17 -0.43 -8.75
N HIS A 52 -7.60 -0.50 -10.00
CA HIS A 52 -8.54 0.49 -10.53
C HIS A 52 -9.99 0.26 -10.07
N THR A 53 -10.37 -0.99 -9.88
CA THR A 53 -11.78 -1.37 -9.60
C THR A 53 -11.92 -2.35 -8.42
N ALA A 54 -10.92 -2.46 -7.57
CA ALA A 54 -10.85 -3.46 -6.50
C ALA A 54 -11.07 -4.91 -6.99
N ASN A 55 -10.63 -5.22 -8.21
CA ASN A 55 -10.77 -6.54 -8.80
C ASN A 55 -9.84 -7.53 -8.10
N PRO A 56 -10.34 -8.71 -7.62
CA PRO A 56 -9.52 -9.72 -6.93
C PRO A 56 -8.34 -10.24 -7.76
N ASP A 57 -8.51 -10.46 -9.07
CA ASP A 57 -7.43 -10.92 -9.93
C ASP A 57 -6.34 -9.87 -10.09
N ALA A 58 -6.71 -8.58 -10.13
CA ALA A 58 -5.74 -7.48 -10.15
C ALA A 58 -4.92 -7.43 -8.86
N TYR A 59 -5.52 -7.65 -7.69
CA TYR A 59 -4.79 -7.75 -6.42
C TYR A 59 -3.85 -8.96 -6.38
N LEU A 60 -4.28 -10.12 -6.89
CA LEU A 60 -3.41 -11.30 -7.00
C LEU A 60 -2.22 -11.06 -7.93
N ASP A 61 -2.42 -10.37 -9.04
CA ASP A 61 -1.34 -10.01 -9.96
C ASP A 61 -0.41 -8.95 -9.34
N LEU A 62 -0.96 -7.99 -8.59
CA LEU A 62 -0.18 -7.05 -7.78
C LEU A 62 0.71 -7.79 -6.79
N HIS A 63 0.16 -8.71 -6.02
CA HIS A 63 0.90 -9.53 -5.05
C HIS A 63 2.09 -10.26 -5.71
N LYS A 64 1.85 -10.90 -6.87
CA LYS A 64 2.92 -11.58 -7.64
C LYS A 64 3.98 -10.61 -8.15
N CYS A 65 3.63 -9.37 -8.48
CA CYS A 65 4.60 -8.35 -8.87
C CYS A 65 5.44 -7.90 -7.68
N LEU A 66 4.78 -7.53 -6.57
CA LEU A 66 5.43 -6.99 -5.39
C LEU A 66 6.33 -8.00 -4.68
N SER A 67 6.00 -9.29 -4.75
CA SER A 67 6.85 -10.36 -4.19
C SER A 67 8.24 -10.46 -4.84
N LYS A 68 8.49 -9.74 -5.95
CA LYS A 68 9.79 -9.65 -6.61
C LYS A 68 10.66 -8.52 -6.09
N LEU A 69 10.12 -7.59 -5.31
CA LEU A 69 10.92 -6.55 -4.69
C LEU A 69 11.90 -7.14 -3.68
N SER A 70 13.13 -6.66 -3.70
CA SER A 70 14.22 -7.13 -2.84
C SER A 70 14.16 -6.59 -1.41
N MET A 71 13.16 -5.76 -1.10
CA MET A 71 12.98 -5.11 0.20
C MET A 71 11.54 -5.33 0.72
N PRO A 72 11.30 -5.15 2.02
CA PRO A 72 9.94 -5.18 2.59
C PRO A 72 9.02 -4.18 1.91
N VAL A 73 7.77 -4.59 1.68
CA VAL A 73 6.73 -3.76 1.05
C VAL A 73 5.59 -3.55 2.03
N HIS A 74 5.17 -2.31 2.18
CA HIS A 74 4.05 -1.89 3.02
C HIS A 74 2.99 -1.21 2.17
N LEU A 75 1.74 -1.64 2.33
CA LEU A 75 0.62 -1.21 1.51
C LEU A 75 -0.35 -0.37 2.32
N LEU A 76 -0.84 0.69 1.72
CA LEU A 76 -2.01 1.44 2.17
C LEU A 76 -3.13 1.32 1.13
N ALA A 77 -4.36 1.46 1.56
CA ALA A 77 -5.51 1.53 0.67
C ALA A 77 -5.71 2.96 0.15
N GLY A 78 -6.18 3.06 -1.09
CA GLY A 78 -6.71 4.28 -1.68
C GLY A 78 -8.22 4.21 -1.89
N ASN A 79 -8.80 5.22 -2.50
CA ASN A 79 -10.25 5.28 -2.70
C ASN A 79 -10.77 4.30 -3.77
N HIS A 80 -9.90 3.81 -4.65
CA HIS A 80 -10.21 2.75 -5.61
C HIS A 80 -10.14 1.34 -5.01
N ASP A 81 -9.57 1.21 -3.81
CA ASP A 81 -9.39 -0.08 -3.15
C ASP A 81 -10.58 -0.47 -2.27
N ARG A 82 -10.62 -1.74 -1.88
CA ARG A 82 -11.56 -2.29 -0.88
C ARG A 82 -10.76 -3.09 0.15
N ARG A 83 -10.90 -2.76 1.43
CA ARG A 83 -10.15 -3.44 2.51
C ARG A 83 -10.33 -4.95 2.48
N GLY A 84 -11.57 -5.42 2.29
CA GLY A 84 -11.85 -6.85 2.24
C GLY A 84 -11.08 -7.57 1.14
N GLU A 85 -11.07 -7.02 -0.06
CA GLU A 85 -10.34 -7.59 -1.21
C GLU A 85 -8.82 -7.50 -1.04
N MET A 86 -8.34 -6.39 -0.49
CA MET A 86 -6.92 -6.25 -0.15
C MET A 86 -6.47 -7.31 0.85
N LEU A 87 -7.19 -7.46 1.96
CA LEU A 87 -6.85 -8.42 3.01
C LEU A 87 -6.95 -9.87 2.52
N ALA A 88 -7.87 -10.16 1.60
CA ALA A 88 -7.95 -11.48 0.97
C ALA A 88 -6.74 -11.80 0.11
N ALA A 89 -6.19 -10.81 -0.60
CA ALA A 89 -5.03 -10.99 -1.48
C ALA A 89 -3.69 -10.86 -0.73
N PHE A 90 -3.66 -10.11 0.36
CA PHE A 90 -2.47 -9.84 1.18
C PHE A 90 -2.77 -10.14 2.66
N PRO A 91 -2.83 -11.42 3.05
CA PRO A 91 -3.24 -11.81 4.40
C PRO A 91 -2.29 -11.35 5.51
N ASP A 92 -1.06 -11.00 5.15
CA ASP A 92 -0.02 -10.53 6.09
C ASP A 92 -0.04 -9.00 6.30
N ILE A 93 -0.96 -8.26 5.66
CA ILE A 93 -1.11 -6.82 5.92
C ILE A 93 -1.49 -6.60 7.38
N SER A 94 -0.74 -5.70 8.03
CA SER A 94 -1.07 -5.26 9.39
C SER A 94 -2.31 -4.38 9.39
N ILE A 95 -3.18 -4.65 10.37
CA ILE A 95 -4.39 -3.87 10.64
C ILE A 95 -4.44 -3.48 12.11
N ASP A 96 -5.15 -2.42 12.43
CA ASP A 96 -5.46 -2.08 13.81
C ASP A 96 -6.55 -2.97 14.41
N PRO A 97 -6.82 -2.89 15.73
CA PRO A 97 -7.87 -3.69 16.37
C PRO A 97 -9.30 -3.46 15.84
N HIS A 98 -9.51 -2.42 15.05
CA HIS A 98 -10.79 -2.06 14.47
C HIS A 98 -10.91 -2.41 12.98
N GLY A 99 -9.86 -3.04 12.41
CA GLY A 99 -9.85 -3.51 11.02
C GLY A 99 -9.43 -2.46 9.99
N PHE A 100 -8.90 -1.31 10.43
CA PHE A 100 -8.31 -0.34 9.51
C PHE A 100 -6.89 -0.75 9.14
N ILE A 101 -6.48 -0.48 7.89
CA ILE A 101 -5.12 -0.72 7.42
C ILE A 101 -4.23 0.43 7.90
N GLN A 102 -3.97 0.45 9.21
CA GLN A 102 -3.08 1.41 9.85
C GLN A 102 -2.19 0.72 10.87
N PHE A 103 -0.89 1.05 10.84
CA PHE A 103 0.14 0.37 11.62
C PHE A 103 1.43 1.19 11.65
N GLU A 104 2.39 0.72 12.42
CA GLU A 104 3.71 1.32 12.57
C GLU A 104 4.76 0.48 11.84
N VAL A 105 5.78 1.13 11.26
CA VAL A 105 6.95 0.48 10.65
C VAL A 105 8.21 1.19 11.14
N ASP A 106 9.05 0.47 11.86
CA ASP A 106 10.34 0.97 12.28
C ASP A 106 11.36 0.94 11.13
N CYS A 107 12.21 1.95 11.10
CA CYS A 107 13.29 2.06 10.13
C CYS A 107 14.53 2.73 10.75
N SER A 108 15.65 2.77 10.06
CA SER A 108 16.90 3.33 10.58
C SER A 108 16.83 4.83 10.94
N ALA A 109 15.86 5.57 10.38
CA ALA A 109 15.70 7.00 10.61
C ALA A 109 14.56 7.35 11.58
N GLY A 110 13.83 6.37 12.09
CA GLY A 110 12.68 6.57 12.97
C GLY A 110 11.54 5.62 12.66
N ARG A 111 10.31 6.10 12.72
CA ARG A 111 9.11 5.28 12.58
C ARG A 111 8.15 5.89 11.55
N PHE A 112 7.70 5.10 10.61
CA PHE A 112 6.58 5.42 9.75
C PHE A 112 5.27 5.09 10.46
N LEU A 113 4.33 6.02 10.43
CA LEU A 113 2.95 5.77 10.79
C LEU A 113 2.13 5.63 9.51
N MET A 114 1.73 4.42 9.23
CA MET A 114 0.86 4.10 8.10
C MET A 114 -0.57 4.38 8.50
N ILE A 115 -1.23 5.33 7.83
CA ILE A 115 -2.52 5.88 8.23
C ILE A 115 -3.57 5.56 7.18
N ASP A 116 -4.67 4.94 7.62
CA ASP A 116 -5.82 4.63 6.77
C ASP A 116 -6.82 5.80 6.77
N THR A 117 -6.91 6.50 5.66
CA THR A 117 -7.87 7.61 5.48
C THR A 117 -9.05 7.25 4.58
N VAL A 118 -9.16 5.99 4.14
CA VAL A 118 -10.19 5.59 3.17
C VAL A 118 -11.59 5.66 3.75
N GLU A 119 -12.48 6.30 2.99
CA GLU A 119 -13.94 6.19 3.12
C GLU A 119 -14.44 5.36 1.94
N GLU A 120 -14.73 4.07 2.19
CA GLU A 120 -15.05 3.15 1.10
C GLU A 120 -16.24 3.60 0.25
N GLY A 121 -16.05 3.56 -1.07
CA GLY A 121 -17.05 4.01 -2.04
C GLY A 121 -17.13 5.53 -2.23
N LYS A 122 -16.20 6.27 -1.64
CA LYS A 122 -16.09 7.72 -1.80
C LYS A 122 -14.77 8.10 -2.46
N GLY A 123 -14.76 9.20 -3.22
CA GLY A 123 -13.53 9.77 -3.79
C GLY A 123 -12.78 10.70 -2.84
N TRP A 124 -13.18 10.75 -1.56
CA TRP A 124 -12.50 11.54 -0.52
C TRP A 124 -12.19 10.67 0.68
N GLY A 125 -11.21 11.09 1.46
CA GLY A 125 -10.84 10.44 2.71
C GLY A 125 -11.62 10.99 3.91
N SER A 126 -11.66 10.19 4.98
CA SER A 126 -12.13 10.60 6.29
C SER A 126 -11.21 10.03 7.37
N TYR A 127 -11.21 10.64 8.55
CA TYR A 127 -10.45 10.14 9.70
C TYR A 127 -11.33 10.20 10.94
N CYS A 128 -12.02 9.10 11.22
CA CYS A 128 -12.98 9.02 12.32
C CYS A 128 -12.30 9.01 13.69
N GLU A 129 -13.09 9.23 14.76
CA GLU A 129 -12.57 9.29 16.13
C GLU A 129 -11.79 8.02 16.51
N THR A 130 -12.23 6.83 16.09
CA THR A 130 -11.55 5.57 16.37
C THR A 130 -10.11 5.57 15.81
N ARG A 131 -9.93 5.99 14.55
CA ARG A 131 -8.60 6.11 13.92
C ARG A 131 -7.78 7.22 14.56
N LEU A 132 -8.43 8.32 14.96
CA LEU A 132 -7.75 9.43 15.65
C LEU A 132 -7.23 9.02 17.03
N VAL A 133 -8.00 8.24 17.79
CA VAL A 133 -7.55 7.69 19.08
C VAL A 133 -6.32 6.79 18.87
N TRP A 134 -6.37 5.87 17.90
CA TRP A 134 -5.23 5.03 17.57
C TRP A 134 -3.97 5.88 17.27
N LEU A 135 -4.09 6.89 16.40
CA LEU A 135 -2.97 7.77 16.05
C LEU A 135 -2.40 8.51 17.27
N ARG A 136 -3.28 9.04 18.11
CA ARG A 136 -2.87 9.74 19.34
C ARG A 136 -2.10 8.83 20.30
N ASP A 137 -2.62 7.62 20.52
CA ASP A 137 -1.99 6.64 21.42
C ASP A 137 -0.64 6.17 20.86
N THR A 138 -0.54 6.00 19.54
CA THR A 138 0.70 5.65 18.85
C THR A 138 1.75 6.76 18.99
N LEU A 139 1.35 8.03 18.79
CA LEU A 139 2.25 9.17 18.94
C LEU A 139 2.74 9.36 20.38
N VAL A 140 1.90 9.09 21.36
CA VAL A 140 2.32 9.13 22.79
C VAL A 140 3.39 8.08 23.05
N LYS A 141 3.18 6.82 22.62
CA LYS A 141 4.17 5.74 22.78
C LYS A 141 5.48 5.99 22.05
N ALA A 142 5.44 6.68 20.91
CA ALA A 142 6.65 7.00 20.16
C ALA A 142 7.53 8.07 20.83
N ASN A 143 7.02 8.79 21.83
CA ASN A 143 7.75 9.80 22.60
C ASN A 143 8.33 9.25 23.94
N GLU A 144 8.04 8.00 24.28
CA GLU A 144 8.58 7.29 25.44
C GLU A 144 9.88 6.55 25.11
#